data_3513e23759ed8b12ada715cf7290554b
#
_entry.id   3513e23759ed8b12ada715cf7290554b
#
_cell.length_a   1.000
_cell.length_b   1.000
_cell.length_c   1.000
_cell.angle_alpha   90.00
_cell.angle_beta   90.00
_cell.angle_gamma   90.00
#
_symmetry.space_group_name_H-M   'P 1'
#
loop_
_entity.id
_entity.type
_entity.pdbx_description
1 polymer ?
#
loop_
_entity_poly.entity_id
_entity_poly.type
_entity_poly.pdbx_seq_one_letter_code
_entity_poly.pdbx_strand_id
1 'polypeptide(L)'
;MKKKFSLLMAILMLAMLLAGCGGDKGGSAPADTSAPADTSAPADSGASAVAEDTDTVAVGAVVIARDDVPEEDIYAFTSAIFENIEAITEQHAKGGELDLDFASSVTSVPYHPGAAKYFSEKGKEVASVKDGAGSGDSKSLTFGTGGESGTYYAFGGVLSNFVSNSTSVSVTAITSGGSKENIENLAAGDVQLGFVQSDVMSYAYNGERLFDAKVENFSVVAALYMEQVQIVTTNPDIKSVADLAGKSVSIGDRGSGVWFNAVDVLSAYDIDPDTGISPVYLGFADSTENLKDKKIDAAFVVAGAPTTSIVDLATSGPVYLVSLDEEHTNALLEVSPYYSAYTIPAGTY
;
A
#
# COMPACT_ATOMS: atom_id res chain seq x y z
N MET A 1 -9.64 5.67 56.29
CA MET A 1 -9.92 7.09 56.51
C MET A 1 -10.37 7.69 55.20
N LYS A 2 -11.56 8.20 55.27
CA LYS A 2 -12.35 8.88 54.24
C LYS A 2 -11.70 10.19 53.79
N LYS A 3 -11.79 10.58 52.52
CA LYS A 3 -12.37 11.87 52.13
C LYS A 3 -12.66 11.89 50.61
N LYS A 4 -13.94 12.03 50.32
CA LYS A 4 -14.59 12.45 49.09
C LYS A 4 -14.43 13.95 48.91
N PHE A 5 -14.43 14.41 47.63
CA PHE A 5 -14.98 15.71 47.17
C PHE A 5 -15.20 15.54 45.67
N SER A 6 -16.32 15.47 45.13
CA SER A 6 -17.56 16.18 44.82
C SER A 6 -17.34 17.49 44.02
N LEU A 7 -17.68 17.44 42.71
CA LEU A 7 -18.78 18.05 41.93
C LEU A 7 -18.90 19.58 41.94
N LEU A 8 -18.92 20.19 40.74
CA LEU A 8 -19.84 21.26 40.23
C LEU A 8 -19.38 21.66 38.82
N MET A 9 -20.02 21.36 37.71
CA MET A 9 -21.25 21.89 37.10
C MET A 9 -21.34 23.42 37.01
N ALA A 10 -21.24 23.97 35.76
CA ALA A 10 -21.94 25.17 35.36
C ALA A 10 -22.12 25.23 33.84
N ILE A 11 -23.36 25.07 33.45
CA ILE A 11 -23.97 25.42 32.15
C ILE A 11 -24.14 26.93 32.11
N LEU A 12 -23.82 27.57 30.97
CA LEU A 12 -24.43 28.85 30.66
C LEU A 12 -24.73 28.95 29.15
N MET A 13 -26.02 28.75 28.84
CA MET A 13 -26.68 29.24 27.63
C MET A 13 -26.90 30.74 27.77
N LEU A 14 -26.72 31.49 26.69
CA LEU A 14 -27.49 32.72 26.48
C LEU A 14 -27.70 32.97 24.98
N ALA A 15 -28.93 32.81 24.58
CA ALA A 15 -29.52 33.32 23.33
C ALA A 15 -30.01 34.75 23.58
N MET A 16 -29.81 35.62 22.62
CA MET A 16 -30.72 36.77 22.44
C MET A 16 -30.92 37.14 20.98
N LEU A 17 -32.16 37.24 20.69
CA LEU A 17 -32.91 37.54 19.50
C LEU A 17 -33.13 39.05 19.29
N LEU A 18 -33.47 39.37 18.02
CA LEU A 18 -34.43 40.42 17.54
C LEU A 18 -33.90 41.87 17.47
N ALA A 19 -34.19 42.67 16.52
CA ALA A 19 -35.09 42.87 15.38
C ALA A 19 -35.06 44.39 15.07
N GLY A 20 -35.49 44.77 13.90
CA GLY A 20 -35.94 46.14 13.61
C GLY A 20 -35.63 46.58 12.17
N CYS A 21 -36.46 46.41 11.33
CA CYS A 21 -37.52 47.04 10.54
C CYS A 21 -37.26 48.47 10.04
N GLY A 22 -37.54 48.64 8.74
CA GLY A 22 -38.19 49.82 8.16
C GLY A 22 -37.46 50.41 6.97
N GLY A 23 -37.93 50.22 5.73
CA GLY A 23 -38.94 50.94 4.96
C GLY A 23 -38.29 52.03 4.15
N ASP A 24 -38.52 52.40 2.96
CA ASP A 24 -39.59 52.19 1.96
C ASP A 24 -39.16 52.91 0.66
N LYS A 25 -39.64 52.41 -0.48
CA LYS A 25 -40.05 53.06 -1.73
C LYS A 25 -39.06 53.77 -2.66
N GLY A 26 -39.15 53.34 -3.91
CA GLY A 26 -39.39 54.19 -5.04
C GLY A 26 -38.49 54.05 -6.24
N GLY A 27 -38.90 53.35 -7.26
CA GLY A 27 -39.20 53.92 -8.56
C GLY A 27 -38.22 53.72 -9.70
N SER A 28 -38.71 52.91 -10.67
CA SER A 28 -38.50 53.09 -12.11
C SER A 28 -37.19 52.69 -12.78
N ALA A 29 -37.31 51.62 -13.59
CA ALA A 29 -36.50 51.37 -14.79
C ALA A 29 -36.91 52.30 -15.95
N PRO A 30 -36.30 52.30 -17.16
CA PRO A 30 -35.40 51.32 -17.79
C PRO A 30 -34.22 51.98 -18.56
N ALA A 31 -33.33 51.17 -19.07
CA ALA A 31 -32.79 51.13 -20.45
C ALA A 31 -31.33 50.61 -20.49
N ASP A 32 -31.22 49.44 -21.01
CA ASP A 32 -30.46 49.01 -22.18
C ASP A 32 -29.12 49.64 -22.47
N THR A 33 -28.08 48.84 -22.32
CA THR A 33 -27.00 48.75 -23.32
C THR A 33 -26.05 47.56 -23.01
N SER A 34 -25.92 46.72 -24.01
CA SER A 34 -25.02 45.62 -24.19
C SER A 34 -23.57 45.87 -23.74
N ALA A 35 -23.05 44.94 -22.90
CA ALA A 35 -21.63 44.74 -22.69
C ALA A 35 -21.25 43.30 -23.06
N PRO A 36 -20.09 43.07 -23.67
CA PRO A 36 -19.70 41.70 -24.01
C PRO A 36 -19.35 40.92 -22.74
N ALA A 37 -19.85 39.71 -22.67
CA ALA A 37 -19.51 38.73 -21.67
C ALA A 37 -18.03 38.39 -21.77
N ASP A 38 -17.27 38.79 -20.79
CA ASP A 38 -15.94 38.24 -20.53
C ASP A 38 -16.14 36.86 -19.89
N THR A 39 -16.12 35.84 -20.74
CA THR A 39 -16.06 34.42 -20.32
C THR A 39 -14.62 34.16 -19.90
N SER A 40 -14.25 34.59 -18.70
CA SER A 40 -13.15 33.96 -18.00
C SER A 40 -13.58 32.54 -17.64
N ALA A 41 -13.13 31.57 -18.41
CA ALA A 41 -13.17 30.18 -18.05
C ALA A 41 -12.59 30.01 -16.64
N PRO A 42 -13.17 29.13 -15.80
CA PRO A 42 -12.52 28.81 -14.54
C PRO A 42 -11.12 28.27 -14.86
N ALA A 43 -10.13 28.82 -14.17
CA ALA A 43 -8.78 28.29 -14.22
C ALA A 43 -8.84 26.78 -13.95
N ASP A 44 -8.33 26.02 -14.89
CA ASP A 44 -8.08 24.60 -14.79
C ASP A 44 -7.11 24.38 -13.62
N SER A 45 -7.67 24.11 -12.44
CA SER A 45 -6.94 23.75 -11.23
C SER A 45 -6.97 22.24 -11.10
N GLY A 46 -6.23 21.56 -11.95
CA GLY A 46 -6.13 20.11 -11.92
C GLY A 46 -5.12 19.62 -12.95
N ALA A 47 -3.87 20.03 -12.80
CA ALA A 47 -2.82 19.28 -13.47
C ALA A 47 -2.80 17.89 -12.85
N SER A 48 -3.25 16.87 -13.60
CA SER A 48 -2.99 15.47 -13.27
C SER A 48 -1.47 15.33 -13.09
N ALA A 49 -1.06 14.81 -11.95
CA ALA A 49 0.35 14.73 -11.62
C ALA A 49 1.13 13.78 -12.53
N VAL A 50 0.45 12.78 -13.11
CA VAL A 50 1.03 11.79 -14.03
C VAL A 50 0.23 11.81 -15.32
N ALA A 51 0.75 12.54 -16.31
CA ALA A 51 0.05 12.81 -17.57
C ALA A 51 0.22 11.71 -18.63
N GLU A 52 1.17 10.81 -18.46
CA GLU A 52 1.52 9.75 -19.40
C GLU A 52 1.58 8.39 -18.70
N ASP A 53 1.40 7.33 -19.47
CA ASP A 53 1.60 5.97 -19.00
C ASP A 53 3.04 5.79 -18.51
N THR A 54 3.23 5.07 -17.41
CA THR A 54 4.55 4.84 -16.82
C THR A 54 4.86 3.35 -16.82
N ASP A 55 5.80 2.94 -17.65
CA ASP A 55 6.27 1.55 -17.68
C ASP A 55 7.17 1.26 -16.47
N THR A 56 6.96 0.12 -15.85
CA THR A 56 7.67 -0.31 -14.64
C THR A 56 7.59 -1.83 -14.49
N VAL A 57 8.08 -2.33 -13.37
CA VAL A 57 7.89 -3.71 -12.92
C VAL A 57 7.01 -3.76 -11.67
N ALA A 58 6.42 -4.90 -11.43
CA ALA A 58 5.59 -5.14 -10.25
C ALA A 58 5.89 -6.51 -9.63
N VAL A 59 5.62 -6.63 -8.33
CA VAL A 59 5.69 -7.87 -7.55
C VAL A 59 4.33 -8.16 -6.92
N GLY A 60 4.08 -9.40 -6.49
CA GLY A 60 2.82 -9.75 -5.83
C GLY A 60 2.78 -9.28 -4.37
N ALA A 61 1.65 -8.71 -3.94
CA ALA A 61 1.32 -8.53 -2.54
C ALA A 61 0.69 -9.83 -2.00
N VAL A 62 1.33 -10.45 -1.02
CA VAL A 62 0.95 -11.76 -0.48
C VAL A 62 0.64 -11.65 1.01
N VAL A 63 -0.41 -12.33 1.45
CA VAL A 63 -0.62 -12.58 2.89
C VAL A 63 -0.02 -13.92 3.23
N ILE A 64 0.82 -13.92 4.27
CA ILE A 64 1.38 -15.12 4.89
C ILE A 64 0.84 -15.31 6.29
N ALA A 65 0.80 -16.56 6.75
CA ALA A 65 0.44 -16.92 8.11
C ALA A 65 1.54 -17.74 8.78
N ARG A 66 1.70 -17.58 10.08
CA ARG A 66 2.54 -18.46 10.89
C ARG A 66 1.96 -19.88 10.89
N ASP A 67 2.81 -20.89 10.79
CA ASP A 67 2.40 -22.29 10.61
C ASP A 67 1.56 -22.87 11.77
N ASP A 68 1.64 -22.29 12.96
CA ASP A 68 0.83 -22.71 14.12
C ASP A 68 -0.57 -22.09 14.17
N VAL A 69 -0.93 -21.19 13.25
CA VAL A 69 -2.30 -20.65 13.17
C VAL A 69 -3.25 -21.79 12.75
N PRO A 70 -4.42 -21.98 13.43
CA PRO A 70 -5.34 -23.08 13.11
C PRO A 70 -5.81 -23.11 11.66
N GLU A 71 -5.94 -24.29 11.09
CA GLU A 71 -6.50 -24.48 9.74
C GLU A 71 -7.85 -23.78 9.59
N GLU A 72 -8.73 -23.91 10.60
CA GLU A 72 -10.07 -23.32 10.58
C GLU A 72 -10.05 -21.79 10.56
N ASP A 73 -9.08 -21.14 11.23
CA ASP A 73 -8.97 -19.70 11.29
C ASP A 73 -8.49 -19.11 9.95
N ILE A 74 -7.51 -19.78 9.29
CA ILE A 74 -7.06 -19.38 7.96
C ILE A 74 -8.10 -19.69 6.89
N TYR A 75 -8.81 -20.81 6.99
CA TYR A 75 -9.94 -21.08 6.11
C TYR A 75 -11.01 -19.99 6.23
N ALA A 76 -11.39 -19.61 7.46
CA ALA A 76 -12.37 -18.55 7.70
C ALA A 76 -11.89 -17.19 7.17
N PHE A 77 -10.61 -16.85 7.38
CA PHE A 77 -10.00 -15.63 6.85
C PHE A 77 -10.06 -15.59 5.32
N THR A 78 -9.63 -16.66 4.67
CA THR A 78 -9.58 -16.76 3.20
C THR A 78 -10.97 -16.72 2.59
N SER A 79 -11.91 -17.51 3.13
CA SER A 79 -13.29 -17.57 2.62
C SER A 79 -14.02 -16.24 2.81
N ALA A 80 -13.87 -15.57 3.96
CA ALA A 80 -14.49 -14.27 4.19
C ALA A 80 -14.06 -13.22 3.16
N ILE A 81 -12.80 -13.26 2.72
CA ILE A 81 -12.29 -12.32 1.72
C ILE A 81 -12.85 -12.65 0.34
N PHE A 82 -12.65 -13.87 -0.16
CA PHE A 82 -12.97 -14.20 -1.54
C PHE A 82 -14.45 -14.45 -1.82
N GLU A 83 -15.28 -14.63 -0.79
CA GLU A 83 -16.74 -14.70 -0.93
C GLU A 83 -17.44 -13.34 -0.87
N ASN A 84 -16.69 -12.28 -0.56
CA ASN A 84 -17.24 -10.93 -0.36
C ASN A 84 -16.47 -9.84 -1.12
N ILE A 85 -15.89 -10.17 -2.26
CA ILE A 85 -15.07 -9.27 -3.10
C ILE A 85 -15.80 -7.94 -3.39
N GLU A 86 -17.10 -7.99 -3.74
CA GLU A 86 -17.91 -6.81 -4.03
C GLU A 86 -17.96 -5.85 -2.82
N ALA A 87 -18.30 -6.36 -1.64
CA ALA A 87 -18.39 -5.57 -0.42
C ALA A 87 -17.04 -5.01 0.05
N ILE A 88 -15.94 -5.75 -0.20
CA ILE A 88 -14.59 -5.29 0.07
C ILE A 88 -14.20 -4.19 -0.93
N THR A 89 -14.58 -4.32 -2.21
CA THR A 89 -14.33 -3.34 -3.26
C THR A 89 -15.00 -1.99 -2.96
N GLU A 90 -16.19 -2.01 -2.39
CA GLU A 90 -16.89 -0.79 -1.93
C GLU A 90 -16.12 -0.04 -0.83
N GLN A 91 -15.29 -0.73 -0.04
CA GLN A 91 -14.50 -0.15 1.04
C GLN A 91 -13.07 0.22 0.60
N HIS A 92 -12.50 -0.51 -0.35
CA HIS A 92 -11.16 -0.27 -0.86
C HIS A 92 -11.00 -0.80 -2.28
N ALA A 93 -10.51 0.04 -3.20
CA ALA A 93 -10.40 -0.27 -4.63
C ALA A 93 -9.61 -1.58 -4.92
N LYS A 94 -8.63 -1.94 -4.09
CA LYS A 94 -7.88 -3.20 -4.21
C LYS A 94 -8.74 -4.45 -4.03
N GLY A 95 -9.94 -4.33 -3.49
CA GLY A 95 -10.92 -5.42 -3.50
C GLY A 95 -11.27 -5.89 -4.92
N GLY A 96 -11.31 -4.95 -5.89
CA GLY A 96 -11.56 -5.27 -7.29
C GLY A 96 -10.42 -6.00 -8.02
N GLU A 97 -9.25 -6.10 -7.41
CA GLU A 97 -8.10 -6.86 -7.94
C GLU A 97 -8.04 -8.29 -7.38
N LEU A 98 -8.89 -8.64 -6.41
CA LEU A 98 -8.94 -9.98 -5.83
C LEU A 98 -9.44 -10.99 -6.86
N ASP A 99 -8.59 -11.97 -7.15
CA ASP A 99 -8.85 -13.02 -8.12
C ASP A 99 -8.37 -14.38 -7.59
N LEU A 100 -9.18 -15.44 -7.77
CA LEU A 100 -8.85 -16.76 -7.23
C LEU A 100 -7.67 -17.42 -7.96
N ASP A 101 -7.48 -17.16 -9.25
CA ASP A 101 -6.34 -17.70 -10.00
C ASP A 101 -5.05 -17.06 -9.54
N PHE A 102 -5.04 -15.74 -9.38
CA PHE A 102 -3.90 -15.02 -8.82
C PHE A 102 -3.64 -15.43 -7.36
N ALA A 103 -4.68 -15.50 -6.54
CA ALA A 103 -4.56 -15.85 -5.13
C ALA A 103 -3.92 -17.23 -4.89
N SER A 104 -4.15 -18.21 -5.78
CA SER A 104 -3.62 -19.57 -5.70
C SER A 104 -2.35 -19.82 -6.53
N SER A 105 -1.76 -18.77 -7.16
CA SER A 105 -0.68 -18.90 -8.14
C SER A 105 0.72 -18.99 -7.56
N VAL A 106 0.92 -18.75 -6.25
CA VAL A 106 2.24 -18.78 -5.62
C VAL A 106 2.84 -20.17 -5.67
N THR A 107 4.08 -20.26 -6.16
CA THR A 107 4.79 -21.55 -6.30
C THR A 107 6.06 -21.67 -5.45
N SER A 108 6.56 -20.55 -4.94
CA SER A 108 7.85 -20.45 -4.25
C SER A 108 7.81 -20.85 -2.77
N VAL A 109 6.63 -20.77 -2.13
CA VAL A 109 6.39 -21.10 -0.73
C VAL A 109 5.11 -21.90 -0.61
N PRO A 110 5.04 -22.96 0.23
CA PRO A 110 3.83 -23.76 0.41
C PRO A 110 2.67 -22.95 1.01
N TYR A 111 1.45 -23.31 0.62
CA TYR A 111 0.23 -22.73 1.18
C TYR A 111 -0.10 -23.30 2.56
N HIS A 112 -0.74 -22.48 3.38
CA HIS A 112 -1.34 -22.89 4.63
C HIS A 112 -2.51 -23.89 4.35
N PRO A 113 -2.67 -24.97 5.15
CA PRO A 113 -3.72 -25.97 4.89
C PRO A 113 -5.12 -25.38 4.79
N GLY A 114 -5.45 -24.39 5.63
CA GLY A 114 -6.76 -23.73 5.62
C GLY A 114 -7.02 -22.95 4.32
N ALA A 115 -6.02 -22.27 3.79
CA ALA A 115 -6.12 -21.59 2.49
C ALA A 115 -6.22 -22.60 1.33
N ALA A 116 -5.35 -23.61 1.34
CA ALA A 116 -5.36 -24.67 0.32
C ALA A 116 -6.70 -25.39 0.24
N LYS A 117 -7.32 -25.69 1.39
CA LYS A 117 -8.66 -26.28 1.48
C LYS A 117 -9.71 -25.39 0.82
N TYR A 118 -9.73 -24.09 1.14
CA TYR A 118 -10.66 -23.15 0.52
C TYR A 118 -10.48 -23.10 -1.00
N PHE A 119 -9.25 -22.96 -1.50
CA PHE A 119 -8.98 -22.92 -2.94
C PHE A 119 -9.40 -24.21 -3.64
N SER A 120 -9.12 -25.38 -3.05
CA SER A 120 -9.56 -26.68 -3.60
C SER A 120 -11.08 -26.78 -3.71
N GLU A 121 -11.84 -26.29 -2.72
CA GLU A 121 -13.31 -26.21 -2.78
C GLU A 121 -13.83 -25.29 -3.89
N LYS A 122 -13.03 -24.29 -4.30
CA LYS A 122 -13.30 -23.41 -5.44
C LYS A 122 -12.75 -23.94 -6.77
N GLY A 123 -12.21 -25.17 -6.79
CA GLY A 123 -11.65 -25.79 -7.99
C GLY A 123 -10.29 -25.21 -8.41
N LYS A 124 -9.54 -24.61 -7.46
CA LYS A 124 -8.19 -24.09 -7.67
C LYS A 124 -7.17 -24.96 -6.93
N GLU A 125 -6.16 -25.44 -7.67
CA GLU A 125 -5.08 -26.25 -7.10
C GLU A 125 -3.89 -25.35 -6.76
N VAL A 126 -3.38 -25.44 -5.53
CA VAL A 126 -2.15 -24.77 -5.11
C VAL A 126 -0.93 -25.64 -5.38
N ALA A 127 0.23 -25.03 -5.59
CA ALA A 127 1.45 -25.76 -5.96
C ALA A 127 1.92 -26.76 -4.89
N SER A 128 1.79 -26.38 -3.62
CA SER A 128 2.11 -27.24 -2.48
C SER A 128 1.45 -26.73 -1.20
N VAL A 129 1.25 -27.64 -0.24
CA VAL A 129 0.66 -27.35 1.07
C VAL A 129 1.72 -27.60 2.15
N LYS A 130 1.76 -26.74 3.16
CA LYS A 130 2.71 -26.85 4.26
C LYS A 130 2.39 -28.01 5.19
N ASP A 131 3.28 -28.97 5.26
CA ASP A 131 3.13 -30.11 6.16
C ASP A 131 3.23 -29.68 7.63
N GLY A 132 2.30 -30.15 8.45
CA GLY A 132 2.27 -29.94 9.90
C GLY A 132 1.80 -28.54 10.34
N ALA A 133 1.46 -27.66 9.42
CA ALA A 133 0.84 -26.38 9.77
C ALA A 133 -0.63 -26.55 10.17
N GLY A 134 -1.22 -25.50 10.80
CA GLY A 134 -2.64 -25.48 11.14
C GLY A 134 -3.05 -26.14 12.44
N SER A 135 -2.11 -26.43 13.34
CA SER A 135 -2.37 -27.23 14.56
C SER A 135 -2.45 -26.41 15.87
N GLY A 136 -2.40 -25.09 15.79
CA GLY A 136 -2.45 -24.21 16.95
C GLY A 136 -3.85 -24.00 17.54
N ASP A 137 -3.96 -23.10 18.50
CA ASP A 137 -5.19 -22.82 19.25
C ASP A 137 -5.39 -21.29 19.34
N SER A 138 -5.87 -20.66 18.27
CA SER A 138 -5.98 -19.20 18.19
C SER A 138 -7.22 -18.76 17.43
N LYS A 139 -7.98 -17.83 17.99
CA LYS A 139 -9.10 -17.12 17.33
C LYS A 139 -8.88 -15.62 17.27
N SER A 140 -7.69 -15.17 17.62
CA SER A 140 -7.30 -13.76 17.56
C SER A 140 -5.97 -13.66 16.81
N LEU A 141 -5.99 -12.97 15.68
CA LEU A 141 -4.86 -12.83 14.77
C LEU A 141 -4.40 -11.37 14.74
N THR A 142 -3.14 -11.14 15.02
CA THR A 142 -2.47 -9.86 14.77
C THR A 142 -1.90 -9.89 13.35
N PHE A 143 -2.23 -8.89 12.57
CA PHE A 143 -1.85 -8.79 11.16
C PHE A 143 -0.85 -7.65 10.95
N GLY A 144 0.42 -7.97 10.75
CA GLY A 144 1.48 -7.03 10.38
C GLY A 144 1.24 -6.52 8.96
N THR A 145 1.14 -5.21 8.80
CA THR A 145 0.82 -4.58 7.52
C THR A 145 2.00 -3.76 6.98
N GLY A 146 1.96 -2.45 7.06
CA GLY A 146 2.99 -1.53 6.61
C GLY A 146 2.79 -0.16 7.26
N GLY A 147 3.44 0.87 6.75
CA GLY A 147 3.23 2.24 7.19
C GLY A 147 1.83 2.75 6.84
N GLU A 148 1.28 3.67 7.64
CA GLU A 148 -0.10 4.17 7.54
C GLU A 148 -0.44 4.78 6.17
N SER A 149 0.54 5.33 5.46
CA SER A 149 0.37 5.92 4.13
C SER A 149 0.53 4.93 2.96
N GLY A 150 0.70 3.63 3.26
CA GLY A 150 0.85 2.55 2.30
C GLY A 150 -0.40 1.71 2.12
N THR A 151 -0.47 0.97 1.00
CA THR A 151 -1.61 0.12 0.65
C THR A 151 -1.80 -1.04 1.62
N TYR A 152 -0.72 -1.63 2.17
CA TYR A 152 -0.82 -2.72 3.15
C TYR A 152 -1.65 -2.34 4.37
N TYR A 153 -1.40 -1.16 4.95
CA TYR A 153 -2.14 -0.72 6.12
C TYR A 153 -3.61 -0.43 5.82
N ALA A 154 -3.87 0.34 4.77
CA ALA A 154 -5.22 0.71 4.39
C ALA A 154 -6.07 -0.52 4.04
N PHE A 155 -5.57 -1.38 3.15
CA PHE A 155 -6.28 -2.57 2.71
C PHE A 155 -6.32 -3.67 3.79
N GLY A 156 -5.21 -3.86 4.53
CA GLY A 156 -5.16 -4.78 5.66
C GLY A 156 -6.15 -4.43 6.76
N GLY A 157 -6.38 -3.14 7.00
CA GLY A 157 -7.42 -2.66 7.92
C GLY A 157 -8.83 -3.02 7.45
N VAL A 158 -9.13 -2.85 6.16
CA VAL A 158 -10.41 -3.27 5.57
C VAL A 158 -10.60 -4.77 5.69
N LEU A 159 -9.62 -5.57 5.29
CA LEU A 159 -9.69 -7.04 5.40
C LEU A 159 -9.89 -7.50 6.84
N SER A 160 -9.13 -6.93 7.78
CA SER A 160 -9.22 -7.25 9.21
C SER A 160 -10.61 -6.98 9.79
N ASN A 161 -11.15 -5.81 9.48
CA ASN A 161 -12.52 -5.43 9.90
C ASN A 161 -13.56 -6.35 9.28
N PHE A 162 -13.41 -6.66 7.99
CA PHE A 162 -14.36 -7.50 7.27
C PHE A 162 -14.38 -8.92 7.83
N VAL A 163 -13.23 -9.55 8.00
CA VAL A 163 -13.10 -10.90 8.58
C VAL A 163 -13.65 -10.93 10.01
N SER A 164 -13.27 -9.97 10.85
CA SER A 164 -13.72 -9.90 12.25
C SER A 164 -15.24 -9.73 12.39
N ASN A 165 -15.88 -9.04 11.44
CA ASN A 165 -17.32 -8.80 11.46
C ASN A 165 -18.14 -9.97 10.85
N SER A 166 -17.53 -10.77 9.97
CA SER A 166 -18.23 -11.83 9.22
C SER A 166 -17.90 -13.25 9.71
N THR A 167 -16.92 -13.40 10.59
CA THR A 167 -16.49 -14.71 11.12
C THR A 167 -16.34 -14.71 12.63
N SER A 168 -15.95 -15.86 13.21
CA SER A 168 -15.59 -15.95 14.65
C SER A 168 -14.12 -15.60 14.91
N VAL A 169 -13.34 -15.28 13.87
CA VAL A 169 -11.92 -14.92 13.96
C VAL A 169 -11.78 -13.41 14.13
N SER A 170 -11.12 -12.97 15.19
CA SER A 170 -10.81 -11.55 15.40
C SER A 170 -9.46 -11.23 14.77
N VAL A 171 -9.41 -10.27 13.86
CA VAL A 171 -8.18 -9.82 13.20
C VAL A 171 -7.91 -8.37 13.51
N THR A 172 -6.68 -8.07 13.94
CA THR A 172 -6.23 -6.70 14.25
C THR A 172 -5.05 -6.34 13.36
N ALA A 173 -5.24 -5.40 12.44
CA ALA A 173 -4.15 -4.84 11.64
C ALA A 173 -3.28 -3.92 12.49
N ILE A 174 -1.97 -4.08 12.36
CA ILE A 174 -0.97 -3.20 13.00
C ILE A 174 0.01 -2.66 11.96
N THR A 175 0.59 -1.49 12.23
CA THR A 175 1.65 -0.91 11.43
C THR A 175 2.97 -1.66 11.58
N SER A 176 3.79 -1.60 10.54
CA SER A 176 5.17 -2.13 10.54
C SER A 176 6.02 -1.40 9.50
N GLY A 177 7.31 -1.72 9.41
CA GLY A 177 8.20 -1.27 8.35
C GLY A 177 8.00 -2.02 7.02
N GLY A 178 7.10 -3.02 6.96
CA GLY A 178 6.76 -3.77 5.74
C GLY A 178 7.30 -5.20 5.70
N SER A 179 7.58 -5.71 4.50
CA SER A 179 7.73 -7.14 4.21
C SER A 179 8.75 -7.86 5.09
N LYS A 180 9.98 -7.34 5.21
CA LYS A 180 11.04 -7.99 6.00
C LYS A 180 10.68 -8.01 7.50
N GLU A 181 10.23 -6.87 8.03
CA GLU A 181 9.84 -6.77 9.44
C GLU A 181 8.64 -7.66 9.76
N ASN A 182 7.66 -7.77 8.86
CA ASN A 182 6.52 -8.67 9.04
C ASN A 182 6.95 -10.14 9.14
N ILE A 183 7.91 -10.56 8.31
CA ILE A 183 8.47 -11.92 8.37
C ILE A 183 9.24 -12.13 9.67
N GLU A 184 10.03 -11.17 10.11
CA GLU A 184 10.80 -11.24 11.37
C GLU A 184 9.87 -11.29 12.58
N ASN A 185 8.83 -10.44 12.63
CA ASN A 185 7.82 -10.44 13.69
C ASN A 185 7.00 -11.75 13.71
N LEU A 186 6.70 -12.29 12.54
CA LEU A 186 6.03 -13.58 12.41
C LEU A 186 6.92 -14.72 12.92
N ALA A 187 8.21 -14.71 12.54
CA ALA A 187 9.18 -15.71 13.01
C ALA A 187 9.42 -15.63 14.52
N ALA A 188 9.38 -14.43 15.11
CA ALA A 188 9.48 -14.19 16.55
C ALA A 188 8.22 -14.58 17.32
N GLY A 189 7.07 -14.71 16.65
CA GLY A 189 5.78 -15.03 17.27
C GLY A 189 4.96 -13.81 17.67
N ASP A 190 5.40 -12.60 17.30
CA ASP A 190 4.73 -11.35 17.66
C ASP A 190 3.45 -11.09 16.85
N VAL A 191 3.40 -11.60 15.61
CA VAL A 191 2.23 -11.55 14.74
C VAL A 191 1.86 -12.93 14.21
N GLN A 192 0.61 -13.12 13.81
CA GLN A 192 0.09 -14.36 13.22
C GLN A 192 -0.04 -14.28 11.70
N LEU A 193 -0.29 -13.08 11.17
CA LEU A 193 -0.39 -12.80 9.74
C LEU A 193 0.56 -11.67 9.36
N GLY A 194 1.02 -11.66 8.12
CA GLY A 194 1.85 -10.59 7.58
C GLY A 194 1.55 -10.32 6.10
N PHE A 195 1.49 -9.04 5.72
CA PHE A 195 1.63 -8.64 4.31
C PHE A 195 3.10 -8.66 3.91
N VAL A 196 3.39 -9.24 2.77
CA VAL A 196 4.75 -9.34 2.23
C VAL A 196 4.75 -9.26 0.71
N GLN A 197 5.83 -8.77 0.15
CA GLN A 197 6.11 -8.91 -1.28
C GLN A 197 6.50 -10.35 -1.62
N SER A 198 6.10 -10.84 -2.79
CA SER A 198 6.34 -12.21 -3.24
C SER A 198 7.83 -12.56 -3.37
N ASP A 199 8.67 -11.60 -3.76
CA ASP A 199 10.12 -11.72 -3.83
C ASP A 199 10.73 -11.82 -2.43
N VAL A 200 10.42 -10.89 -1.52
CA VAL A 200 10.94 -10.87 -0.14
C VAL A 200 10.53 -12.11 0.64
N MET A 201 9.27 -12.55 0.46
CA MET A 201 8.79 -13.82 1.01
C MET A 201 9.67 -15.00 0.59
N SER A 202 10.00 -15.07 -0.69
CA SER A 202 10.81 -16.14 -1.25
C SER A 202 12.26 -16.06 -0.79
N TYR A 203 12.85 -14.86 -0.71
CA TYR A 203 14.19 -14.66 -0.16
C TYR A 203 14.29 -15.11 1.30
N ALA A 204 13.27 -14.78 2.11
CA ALA A 204 13.23 -15.23 3.50
C ALA A 204 13.16 -16.75 3.62
N TYR A 205 12.26 -17.38 2.83
CA TYR A 205 12.05 -18.82 2.86
C TYR A 205 13.32 -19.60 2.45
N ASN A 206 14.10 -19.06 1.53
CA ASN A 206 15.34 -19.65 1.04
C ASN A 206 16.58 -19.24 1.84
N GLY A 207 16.52 -18.20 2.69
CA GLY A 207 17.67 -17.64 3.39
C GLY A 207 18.60 -16.89 2.44
N GLU A 208 18.05 -16.02 1.63
CA GLU A 208 18.76 -15.25 0.59
C GLU A 208 18.77 -13.75 0.90
N ARG A 209 19.62 -13.01 0.21
CA ARG A 209 19.71 -11.54 0.29
C ARG A 209 20.00 -11.04 1.71
N LEU A 210 19.05 -10.31 2.33
CA LEU A 210 19.18 -9.78 3.71
C LEU A 210 18.75 -10.77 4.81
N PHE A 211 18.52 -12.03 4.46
CA PHE A 211 18.17 -13.07 5.42
C PHE A 211 19.39 -14.00 5.62
N ASP A 212 20.02 -13.94 6.81
CA ASP A 212 21.21 -14.75 7.15
C ASP A 212 20.90 -16.25 7.27
N ALA A 213 19.63 -16.60 7.43
CA ALA A 213 19.14 -17.97 7.53
C ALA A 213 17.73 -18.08 6.96
N LYS A 214 17.33 -19.30 6.60
CA LYS A 214 15.98 -19.59 6.18
C LYS A 214 14.96 -19.30 7.28
N VAL A 215 13.87 -18.66 6.91
CA VAL A 215 12.70 -18.49 7.74
C VAL A 215 11.58 -19.33 7.13
N GLU A 216 11.36 -20.52 7.67
CA GLU A 216 10.45 -21.51 7.09
C GLU A 216 9.20 -21.79 7.96
N ASN A 217 8.98 -21.04 9.05
CA ASN A 217 7.87 -21.22 9.98
C ASN A 217 6.61 -20.44 9.59
N PHE A 218 6.43 -20.19 8.31
CA PHE A 218 5.25 -19.57 7.73
C PHE A 218 4.83 -20.25 6.43
N SER A 219 3.62 -19.96 6.00
CA SER A 219 3.01 -20.47 4.78
C SER A 219 2.11 -19.40 4.13
N VAL A 220 1.84 -19.57 2.84
CA VAL A 220 1.04 -18.62 2.04
C VAL A 220 -0.44 -18.76 2.38
N VAL A 221 -1.12 -17.63 2.55
CA VAL A 221 -2.58 -17.56 2.60
C VAL A 221 -3.14 -17.22 1.21
N ALA A 222 -2.72 -16.11 0.62
CA ALA A 222 -3.18 -15.71 -0.71
C ALA A 222 -2.27 -14.62 -1.30
N ALA A 223 -2.07 -14.61 -2.63
CA ALA A 223 -1.65 -13.41 -3.35
C ALA A 223 -2.89 -12.54 -3.64
N LEU A 224 -2.83 -11.23 -3.40
CA LEU A 224 -4.02 -10.38 -3.42
C LEU A 224 -4.05 -9.38 -4.57
N TYR A 225 -2.93 -8.73 -4.88
CA TYR A 225 -2.81 -7.72 -5.94
C TYR A 225 -1.34 -7.52 -6.32
N MET A 226 -1.10 -6.75 -7.38
CA MET A 226 0.25 -6.40 -7.81
C MET A 226 0.70 -5.06 -7.22
N GLU A 227 1.94 -4.99 -6.77
CA GLU A 227 2.60 -3.80 -6.25
C GLU A 227 3.58 -3.27 -7.28
N GLN A 228 3.33 -2.08 -7.76
CA GLN A 228 4.14 -1.42 -8.77
C GLN A 228 5.37 -0.79 -8.13
N VAL A 229 6.53 -0.93 -8.75
CA VAL A 229 7.73 -0.19 -8.39
C VAL A 229 7.60 1.23 -8.94
N GLN A 230 7.24 2.16 -8.08
CA GLN A 230 7.00 3.56 -8.43
C GLN A 230 8.21 4.39 -8.02
N ILE A 231 8.85 5.05 -8.99
CA ILE A 231 9.94 5.98 -8.70
C ILE A 231 9.37 7.39 -8.84
N VAL A 232 9.24 8.07 -7.70
CA VAL A 232 8.50 9.33 -7.57
C VAL A 232 9.46 10.50 -7.43
N THR A 233 9.21 11.58 -8.16
CA THR A 233 9.98 12.82 -8.06
C THR A 233 9.09 14.06 -8.22
N THR A 234 9.51 15.19 -7.65
CA THR A 234 8.93 16.52 -7.92
C THR A 234 9.80 17.35 -8.88
N ASN A 235 10.90 16.76 -9.39
CA ASN A 235 11.81 17.41 -10.33
C ASN A 235 11.52 16.95 -11.77
N PRO A 236 11.03 17.83 -12.68
CA PRO A 236 10.71 17.48 -14.06
C PRO A 236 11.93 17.09 -14.91
N ASP A 237 13.14 17.34 -14.42
CA ASP A 237 14.39 17.00 -15.13
C ASP A 237 14.83 15.55 -14.89
N ILE A 238 14.26 14.85 -13.92
CA ILE A 238 14.48 13.43 -13.68
C ILE A 238 13.44 12.65 -14.50
N LYS A 239 13.86 12.08 -15.63
CA LYS A 239 12.98 11.43 -16.60
C LYS A 239 13.27 9.95 -16.79
N SER A 240 14.44 9.50 -16.37
CA SER A 240 14.87 8.11 -16.46
C SER A 240 15.56 7.69 -15.15
N VAL A 241 15.67 6.40 -14.92
CA VAL A 241 16.42 5.88 -13.78
C VAL A 241 17.89 6.31 -13.82
N ALA A 242 18.48 6.45 -15.01
CA ALA A 242 19.85 6.94 -15.17
C ALA A 242 20.06 8.35 -14.60
N ASP A 243 19.02 9.21 -14.57
CA ASP A 243 19.10 10.55 -14.00
C ASP A 243 19.19 10.56 -12.47
N LEU A 244 19.01 9.42 -11.82
CA LEU A 244 19.17 9.24 -10.37
C LEU A 244 20.64 9.21 -9.94
N ALA A 245 21.58 8.99 -10.88
CA ALA A 245 23.01 8.98 -10.57
C ALA A 245 23.46 10.26 -9.87
N GLY A 246 24.09 10.12 -8.70
CA GLY A 246 24.53 11.24 -7.83
C GLY A 246 23.42 11.98 -7.10
N LYS A 247 22.16 11.57 -7.21
CA LYS A 247 21.00 12.19 -6.54
C LYS A 247 20.80 11.65 -5.12
N SER A 248 20.05 12.41 -4.30
CA SER A 248 19.56 11.94 -3.02
C SER A 248 18.26 11.20 -3.22
N VAL A 249 18.27 9.88 -2.98
CA VAL A 249 17.13 8.99 -3.29
C VAL A 249 16.71 8.19 -2.07
N SER A 250 15.42 8.26 -1.72
CA SER A 250 14.84 7.35 -0.74
C SER A 250 14.65 5.97 -1.37
N ILE A 251 15.31 4.97 -0.80
CA ILE A 251 15.27 3.57 -1.24
C ILE A 251 14.46 2.67 -0.31
N GLY A 252 13.50 3.26 0.39
CA GLY A 252 12.64 2.57 1.35
C GLY A 252 13.22 2.50 2.75
N ASP A 253 12.35 2.22 3.71
CA ASP A 253 12.73 2.07 5.10
C ASP A 253 13.56 0.78 5.31
N ARG A 254 14.38 0.76 6.35
CA ARG A 254 15.09 -0.46 6.78
C ARG A 254 14.07 -1.46 7.30
N GLY A 255 14.02 -2.64 6.71
CA GLY A 255 12.99 -3.64 7.02
C GLY A 255 11.80 -3.63 6.05
N SER A 256 11.81 -2.74 5.04
CA SER A 256 10.82 -2.78 3.95
C SER A 256 11.27 -3.70 2.81
N GLY A 257 10.29 -4.12 1.99
CA GLY A 257 10.55 -4.78 0.72
C GLY A 257 11.07 -3.83 -0.37
N VAL A 258 10.78 -2.52 -0.23
CA VAL A 258 11.17 -1.47 -1.18
C VAL A 258 12.68 -1.43 -1.43
N TRP A 259 13.46 -1.65 -0.39
CA TRP A 259 14.92 -1.67 -0.49
C TRP A 259 15.40 -2.70 -1.52
N PHE A 260 14.84 -3.91 -1.51
CA PHE A 260 15.23 -4.97 -2.46
C PHE A 260 14.96 -4.54 -3.90
N ASN A 261 13.78 -3.99 -4.17
CA ASN A 261 13.40 -3.55 -5.51
C ASN A 261 14.20 -2.32 -5.96
N ALA A 262 14.49 -1.37 -5.06
CA ALA A 262 15.33 -0.22 -5.36
C ALA A 262 16.76 -0.65 -5.73
N VAL A 263 17.35 -1.59 -4.99
CA VAL A 263 18.66 -2.15 -5.30
C VAL A 263 18.65 -2.85 -6.66
N ASP A 264 17.65 -3.66 -6.95
CA ASP A 264 17.53 -4.37 -8.21
C ASP A 264 17.42 -3.42 -9.40
N VAL A 265 16.52 -2.43 -9.31
CA VAL A 265 16.33 -1.42 -10.37
C VAL A 265 17.59 -0.60 -10.57
N LEU A 266 18.19 -0.05 -9.53
CA LEU A 266 19.43 0.73 -9.65
C LEU A 266 20.55 -0.09 -10.26
N SER A 267 20.70 -1.35 -9.82
CA SER A 267 21.74 -2.25 -10.34
C SER A 267 21.52 -2.60 -11.80
N ALA A 268 20.27 -2.74 -12.25
CA ALA A 268 19.96 -2.96 -13.66
C ALA A 268 20.45 -1.80 -14.57
N TYR A 269 20.49 -0.58 -14.03
CA TYR A 269 21.01 0.61 -14.69
C TYR A 269 22.50 0.89 -14.40
N ASP A 270 23.25 -0.09 -13.91
CA ASP A 270 24.66 0.06 -13.51
C ASP A 270 24.90 1.16 -12.46
N ILE A 271 23.87 1.49 -11.65
CA ILE A 271 23.96 2.44 -10.55
C ILE A 271 24.14 1.67 -9.25
N ASP A 272 25.32 1.80 -8.63
CA ASP A 272 25.58 1.22 -7.33
C ASP A 272 24.71 1.90 -6.25
N PRO A 273 23.86 1.16 -5.52
CA PRO A 273 22.91 1.75 -4.57
C PRO A 273 23.55 2.45 -3.38
N ASP A 274 24.80 2.15 -3.05
CA ASP A 274 25.52 2.74 -1.92
C ASP A 274 26.39 3.94 -2.31
N THR A 275 26.91 3.96 -3.53
CA THR A 275 27.91 4.95 -3.99
C THR A 275 27.50 5.71 -5.24
N GLY A 276 26.59 5.17 -6.04
CA GLY A 276 26.08 5.79 -7.26
C GLY A 276 24.97 6.83 -7.01
N ILE A 277 24.35 6.77 -5.83
CA ILE A 277 23.39 7.74 -5.32
C ILE A 277 23.79 8.18 -3.91
N SER A 278 23.03 9.12 -3.31
CA SER A 278 23.06 9.38 -1.86
C SER A 278 21.82 8.72 -1.24
N PRO A 279 21.94 7.46 -0.76
CA PRO A 279 20.76 6.71 -0.32
C PRO A 279 20.21 7.26 0.99
N VAL A 280 18.87 7.38 1.05
CA VAL A 280 18.12 7.72 2.25
C VAL A 280 17.13 6.59 2.55
N TYR A 281 16.95 6.26 3.82
CA TYR A 281 16.13 5.13 4.25
C TYR A 281 14.90 5.67 4.98
N LEU A 282 13.79 5.85 4.26
CA LEU A 282 12.57 6.45 4.77
C LEU A 282 11.34 5.63 4.36
N GLY A 283 10.33 5.63 5.23
CA GLY A 283 8.98 5.19 4.89
C GLY A 283 8.31 6.14 3.89
N PHE A 284 7.14 5.75 3.37
CA PHE A 284 6.48 6.50 2.29
C PHE A 284 6.08 7.92 2.70
N ALA A 285 5.52 8.10 3.90
CA ALA A 285 5.12 9.43 4.39
C ALA A 285 6.32 10.37 4.49
N ASP A 286 7.40 9.92 5.12
CA ASP A 286 8.62 10.71 5.27
C ASP A 286 9.29 10.98 3.93
N SER A 287 9.26 10.02 3.00
CA SER A 287 9.79 10.19 1.64
C SER A 287 9.05 11.30 0.89
N THR A 288 7.71 11.29 0.90
CA THR A 288 6.92 12.31 0.21
C THR A 288 7.03 13.69 0.88
N GLU A 289 7.14 13.77 2.20
CA GLU A 289 7.42 15.02 2.90
C GLU A 289 8.81 15.59 2.54
N ASN A 290 9.84 14.72 2.47
CA ASN A 290 11.17 15.15 2.07
C ASN A 290 11.24 15.55 0.58
N LEU A 291 10.45 14.93 -0.31
CA LEU A 291 10.28 15.38 -1.69
C LEU A 291 9.64 16.77 -1.76
N LYS A 292 8.58 17.01 -0.98
CA LYS A 292 7.90 18.30 -0.85
C LYS A 292 8.86 19.41 -0.41
N ASP A 293 9.68 19.09 0.58
CA ASP A 293 10.69 19.99 1.13
C ASP A 293 11.95 20.11 0.25
N LYS A 294 12.06 19.35 -0.85
CA LYS A 294 13.24 19.27 -1.72
C LYS A 294 14.51 18.86 -1.00
N LYS A 295 14.39 18.02 0.02
CA LYS A 295 15.51 17.43 0.78
C LYS A 295 16.05 16.18 0.13
N ILE A 296 15.22 15.50 -0.69
CA ILE A 296 15.59 14.40 -1.57
C ILE A 296 15.10 14.69 -2.98
N ASP A 297 15.74 14.05 -3.97
CA ASP A 297 15.44 14.24 -5.39
C ASP A 297 14.38 13.26 -5.91
N ALA A 298 14.38 12.03 -5.40
CA ALA A 298 13.44 10.97 -5.78
C ALA A 298 13.22 9.99 -4.63
N ALA A 299 12.16 9.18 -4.75
CA ALA A 299 11.85 8.11 -3.79
C ALA A 299 11.28 6.89 -4.50
N PHE A 300 11.69 5.70 -4.06
CA PHE A 300 11.03 4.44 -4.41
C PHE A 300 9.82 4.22 -3.50
N VAL A 301 8.69 3.93 -4.11
CA VAL A 301 7.43 3.53 -3.46
C VAL A 301 6.96 2.25 -4.13
N VAL A 302 7.05 1.11 -3.45
CA VAL A 302 6.58 -0.17 -3.97
C VAL A 302 5.31 -0.52 -3.24
N ALA A 303 4.22 -0.33 -3.93
CA ALA A 303 2.87 -0.47 -3.38
C ALA A 303 1.84 -0.53 -4.50
N GLY A 304 0.62 -0.97 -4.20
CA GLY A 304 -0.50 -0.88 -5.15
C GLY A 304 -0.84 0.57 -5.48
N ALA A 305 -0.79 0.91 -6.77
CA ALA A 305 -1.22 2.22 -7.25
C ALA A 305 -2.77 2.29 -7.37
N PRO A 306 -3.40 3.45 -7.09
CA PRO A 306 -2.81 4.64 -6.50
C PRO A 306 -2.43 4.45 -5.02
N THR A 307 -1.26 4.97 -4.62
CA THR A 307 -0.74 4.90 -3.25
C THR A 307 -1.04 6.20 -2.51
N THR A 308 -1.56 6.12 -1.28
CA THR A 308 -2.00 7.29 -0.51
C THR A 308 -0.93 8.37 -0.39
N SER A 309 0.32 8.00 -0.09
CA SER A 309 1.41 8.96 0.03
C SER A 309 1.70 9.75 -1.25
N ILE A 310 1.55 9.12 -2.42
CA ILE A 310 1.74 9.80 -3.72
C ILE A 310 0.54 10.69 -4.04
N VAL A 311 -0.69 10.23 -3.75
CA VAL A 311 -1.91 11.04 -3.88
C VAL A 311 -1.78 12.31 -3.03
N ASP A 312 -1.34 12.19 -1.77
CA ASP A 312 -1.13 13.33 -0.87
C ASP A 312 -0.04 14.29 -1.39
N LEU A 313 1.06 13.74 -1.94
CA LEU A 313 2.10 14.55 -2.56
C LEU A 313 1.55 15.34 -3.76
N ALA A 314 0.74 14.70 -4.61
CA ALA A 314 0.14 15.30 -5.79
C ALA A 314 -0.82 16.45 -5.46
N THR A 315 -1.45 16.46 -4.28
CA THR A 315 -2.25 17.62 -3.82
C THR A 315 -1.41 18.85 -3.53
N SER A 316 -0.09 18.70 -3.35
CA SER A 316 0.82 19.77 -2.97
C SER A 316 1.56 20.40 -4.15
N GLY A 317 1.54 19.79 -5.31
CA GLY A 317 2.21 20.26 -6.53
C GLY A 317 2.44 19.16 -7.55
N PRO A 318 3.13 19.46 -8.66
CA PRO A 318 3.41 18.48 -9.71
C PRO A 318 4.23 17.31 -9.18
N VAL A 319 3.83 16.11 -9.56
CA VAL A 319 4.52 14.84 -9.28
C VAL A 319 4.78 14.14 -10.59
N TYR A 320 5.92 13.49 -10.71
CA TYR A 320 6.32 12.72 -11.87
C TYR A 320 6.68 11.31 -11.43
N LEU A 321 6.29 10.33 -12.24
CA LEU A 321 6.79 8.96 -12.14
C LEU A 321 7.87 8.75 -13.20
N VAL A 322 8.94 8.07 -12.81
CA VAL A 322 10.06 7.77 -13.70
C VAL A 322 9.84 6.38 -14.29
N SER A 323 9.71 6.31 -15.61
CA SER A 323 9.57 5.04 -16.35
C SER A 323 10.87 4.24 -16.36
N LEU A 324 10.72 2.92 -16.35
CA LEU A 324 11.76 1.99 -16.75
C LEU A 324 11.66 1.80 -18.28
N ASP A 325 12.80 1.74 -18.95
CA ASP A 325 12.83 1.39 -20.37
C ASP A 325 12.75 -0.14 -20.58
N GLU A 326 12.44 -0.55 -21.80
CA GLU A 326 12.22 -1.95 -22.16
C GLU A 326 13.47 -2.84 -21.94
N GLU A 327 14.67 -2.31 -22.20
CA GLU A 327 15.92 -3.05 -22.04
C GLU A 327 16.14 -3.45 -20.58
N HIS A 328 16.03 -2.49 -19.67
CA HIS A 328 16.26 -2.72 -18.24
C HIS A 328 15.09 -3.46 -17.58
N THR A 329 13.87 -3.24 -18.06
CA THR A 329 12.70 -4.07 -17.64
C THR A 329 12.96 -5.54 -17.97
N ASN A 330 13.39 -5.86 -19.20
CA ASN A 330 13.70 -7.23 -19.60
C ASN A 330 14.85 -7.82 -18.77
N ALA A 331 15.89 -7.04 -18.48
CA ALA A 331 16.98 -7.48 -17.62
C ALA A 331 16.50 -7.83 -16.21
N LEU A 332 15.58 -7.07 -15.61
CA LEU A 332 14.98 -7.38 -14.32
C LEU A 332 14.16 -8.68 -14.35
N LEU A 333 13.38 -8.91 -15.43
CA LEU A 333 12.60 -10.13 -15.59
C LEU A 333 13.48 -11.38 -15.78
N GLU A 334 14.68 -11.24 -16.36
CA GLU A 334 15.64 -12.33 -16.53
C GLU A 334 16.30 -12.74 -15.22
N VAL A 335 16.58 -11.78 -14.33
CA VAL A 335 17.30 -12.06 -13.07
C VAL A 335 16.38 -12.45 -11.92
N SER A 336 15.09 -12.14 -12.00
CA SER A 336 14.14 -12.45 -10.93
C SER A 336 12.79 -12.91 -11.48
N PRO A 337 12.37 -14.15 -11.14
CA PRO A 337 11.07 -14.70 -11.55
C PRO A 337 9.89 -14.05 -10.81
N TYR A 338 10.13 -13.16 -9.87
CA TYR A 338 9.10 -12.51 -9.07
C TYR A 338 8.59 -11.22 -9.68
N TYR A 339 9.35 -10.62 -10.62
CA TYR A 339 8.92 -9.44 -11.34
C TYR A 339 8.00 -9.78 -12.52
N SER A 340 7.05 -8.88 -12.74
CA SER A 340 6.23 -8.83 -13.96
C SER A 340 6.32 -7.43 -14.55
N ALA A 341 6.37 -7.30 -15.87
CA ALA A 341 6.25 -6.00 -16.53
C ALA A 341 4.87 -5.41 -16.23
N TYR A 342 4.82 -4.12 -15.96
CA TYR A 342 3.60 -3.41 -15.63
C TYR A 342 3.61 -1.99 -16.19
N THR A 343 2.44 -1.47 -16.54
CA THR A 343 2.27 -0.08 -16.94
C THR A 343 1.27 0.58 -16.01
N ILE A 344 1.68 1.64 -15.31
CA ILE A 344 0.80 2.49 -14.49
C ILE A 344 0.10 3.45 -15.45
N PRO A 345 -1.25 3.43 -15.54
CA PRO A 345 -1.98 4.27 -16.49
C PRO A 345 -1.85 5.76 -16.20
N ALA A 346 -1.83 6.58 -17.24
CA ALA A 346 -1.97 8.02 -17.12
C ALA A 346 -3.21 8.40 -16.30
N GLY A 347 -3.09 9.41 -15.46
CA GLY A 347 -4.18 9.87 -14.60
C GLY A 347 -4.45 9.00 -13.37
N THR A 348 -3.54 8.08 -13.02
CA THR A 348 -3.60 7.32 -11.76
C THR A 348 -3.44 8.23 -10.53
N TYR A 349 -2.69 9.35 -10.67
CA TYR A 349 -2.44 10.35 -9.62
C TYR A 349 -2.84 11.75 -10.06
#